data_b2d82f94e1b2e2c82277e6af244fd353
#
_entry.id   b2d82f94e1b2e2c82277e6af244fd353
#
_cell.length_a   1.000
_cell.length_b   1.000
_cell.length_c   1.000
_cell.angle_alpha   90.00
_cell.angle_beta   90.00
_cell.angle_gamma   90.00
#
_symmetry.space_group_name_H-M   'P 1'
#
loop_
_entity.id
_entity.type
_entity.pdbx_description
1 polymer ?
#
loop_
_entity_poly.entity_id
_entity_poly.type
_entity_poly.pdbx_seq_one_letter_code
_entity_poly.pdbx_strand_id
1 'polypeptide(L)'
;MQVLTVIPITRGIHIEELTYFTAKAGIVPGMVIEVPLRGKNAYGLVIESAPVAKSKAALKNADFSVRKIHSAKGAHLLSPAFMRAARRSAEYHAASLGSILFSSVPTAALLHAPDIAPKTPGSKSAKVLAADKTILVSERVRRVDHFRNLLRESFAKKRSIFIMVPSRIEAMELYSEITKGVEQYAFALTGALSAKETARRFKAI
;
A
#
# COMPACT_ATOMS: atom_id res chain seq x y z
N MET A 1 22.23 -2.69 17.13
CA MET A 1 20.99 -2.00 17.51
C MET A 1 20.79 -0.81 16.59
N GLN A 2 19.55 -0.58 16.14
CA GLN A 2 19.16 0.51 15.23
C GLN A 2 18.03 1.32 15.86
N VAL A 3 17.99 2.60 15.54
CA VAL A 3 16.87 3.52 15.78
C VAL A 3 16.11 3.65 14.47
N LEU A 4 14.80 3.56 14.55
CA LEU A 4 13.90 3.63 13.40
C LEU A 4 12.96 4.80 13.56
N THR A 5 12.81 5.61 12.52
CA THR A 5 11.73 6.57 12.38
C THR A 5 10.62 5.93 11.55
N VAL A 6 9.41 5.90 12.07
CA VAL A 6 8.29 5.14 11.50
C VAL A 6 7.04 6.00 11.43
N ILE A 7 6.38 6.03 10.28
CA ILE A 7 5.03 6.61 10.13
C ILE A 7 4.01 5.52 10.45
N PRO A 8 3.17 5.69 11.49
CA PRO A 8 2.13 4.71 11.82
C PRO A 8 1.01 4.73 10.76
N ILE A 9 0.65 3.56 10.26
CA ILE A 9 -0.44 3.39 9.27
C ILE A 9 -1.74 3.17 10.05
N THR A 10 -2.37 4.27 10.50
CA THR A 10 -3.58 4.23 11.33
C THR A 10 -4.47 5.45 11.07
N ARG A 11 -5.73 5.37 11.50
CA ARG A 11 -6.64 6.52 11.54
C ARG A 11 -6.48 7.35 12.83
N GLY A 12 -6.71 8.65 12.71
CA GLY A 12 -6.90 9.54 13.87
C GLY A 12 -5.66 9.78 14.73
N ILE A 13 -4.47 9.53 14.21
CA ILE A 13 -3.22 9.88 14.87
C ILE A 13 -2.63 11.07 14.11
N HIS A 14 -2.54 12.20 14.81
CA HIS A 14 -1.91 13.42 14.28
C HIS A 14 -0.38 13.40 14.38
N ILE A 15 0.20 12.37 15.04
CA ILE A 15 1.64 12.20 15.13
C ILE A 15 2.10 11.60 13.79
N GLU A 16 2.90 12.37 13.08
CA GLU A 16 3.40 11.96 11.76
C GLU A 16 4.49 10.91 11.87
N GLU A 17 5.38 11.02 12.86
CA GLU A 17 6.53 10.13 13.01
C GLU A 17 6.71 9.66 14.44
N LEU A 18 7.06 8.41 14.61
CA LEU A 18 7.36 7.78 15.89
C LEU A 18 8.75 7.13 15.85
N THR A 19 9.46 7.24 16.96
CA THR A 19 10.80 6.67 17.10
C THR A 19 10.74 5.35 17.85
N TYR A 20 11.37 4.33 17.28
CA TYR A 20 11.52 2.99 17.88
C TYR A 20 12.97 2.55 17.87
N PHE A 21 13.28 1.54 18.68
CA PHE A 21 14.57 0.86 18.57
C PHE A 21 14.40 -0.64 18.37
N THR A 22 15.39 -1.26 17.74
CA THR A 22 15.43 -2.69 17.51
C THR A 22 16.85 -3.23 17.56
N ALA A 23 16.99 -4.47 18.06
CA ALA A 23 18.23 -5.23 17.95
C ALA A 23 18.32 -6.02 16.63
N LYS A 24 17.23 -6.08 15.87
CA LYS A 24 17.16 -6.83 14.61
C LYS A 24 17.86 -6.07 13.50
N ALA A 25 18.68 -6.78 12.73
CA ALA A 25 19.29 -6.27 11.50
C ALA A 25 18.33 -6.40 10.31
N GLY A 26 18.60 -5.64 9.23
CA GLY A 26 17.89 -5.80 7.96
C GLY A 26 16.61 -4.99 7.83
N ILE A 27 16.26 -4.15 8.81
CA ILE A 27 15.17 -3.19 8.65
C ILE A 27 15.72 -1.94 7.97
N VAL A 28 15.17 -1.61 6.82
CA VAL A 28 15.61 -0.49 5.98
C VAL A 28 14.44 0.44 5.63
N PRO A 29 14.69 1.70 5.29
CA PRO A 29 13.66 2.62 4.85
C PRO A 29 12.80 2.06 3.71
N GLY A 30 11.49 2.33 3.74
CA GLY A 30 10.51 1.81 2.79
C GLY A 30 9.88 0.47 3.17
N MET A 31 10.35 -0.19 4.21
CA MET A 31 9.71 -1.39 4.73
C MET A 31 8.48 -1.05 5.56
N VAL A 32 7.43 -1.86 5.42
CA VAL A 32 6.30 -1.88 6.33
C VAL A 32 6.57 -2.94 7.40
N ILE A 33 6.48 -2.53 8.67
CA ILE A 33 6.73 -3.38 9.83
C ILE A 33 5.61 -3.26 10.86
N GLU A 34 5.51 -4.23 11.75
CA GLU A 34 4.61 -4.17 12.90
C GLU A 34 5.30 -3.45 14.07
N VAL A 35 4.61 -2.46 14.65
CA VAL A 35 5.10 -1.63 15.75
C VAL A 35 4.11 -1.55 16.91
N PRO A 36 4.56 -1.47 18.17
CA PRO A 36 3.69 -1.28 19.31
C PRO A 36 3.19 0.18 19.35
N LEU A 37 1.86 0.36 19.38
CA LEU A 37 1.22 1.65 19.39
C LEU A 37 0.05 1.67 20.38
N ARG A 38 0.10 2.52 21.42
CA ARG A 38 -0.98 2.66 22.43
C ARG A 38 -1.48 1.33 23.00
N GLY A 39 -0.57 0.41 23.33
CA GLY A 39 -0.91 -0.91 23.90
C GLY A 39 -1.41 -1.96 22.91
N LYS A 40 -1.46 -1.64 21.62
CA LYS A 40 -1.80 -2.56 20.52
C LYS A 40 -0.68 -2.59 19.50
N ASN A 41 -0.70 -3.57 18.62
CA ASN A 41 0.19 -3.60 17.46
C ASN A 41 -0.49 -2.90 16.28
N ALA A 42 0.30 -2.09 15.54
CA ALA A 42 -0.10 -1.42 14.34
C ALA A 42 0.98 -1.61 13.27
N TYR A 43 0.62 -1.40 12.01
CA TYR A 43 1.62 -1.34 10.94
C TYR A 43 2.21 0.05 10.85
N GLY A 44 3.49 0.12 10.50
CA GLY A 44 4.20 1.37 10.29
C GLY A 44 5.17 1.29 9.12
N LEU A 45 5.30 2.39 8.41
CA LEU A 45 6.25 2.57 7.32
C LEU A 45 7.56 3.11 7.89
N VAL A 46 8.65 2.41 7.69
CA VAL A 46 9.99 2.86 8.08
C VAL A 46 10.44 3.96 7.13
N ILE A 47 10.74 5.13 7.67
CA ILE A 47 11.23 6.29 6.92
C ILE A 47 12.75 6.35 7.00
N GLU A 48 13.29 6.12 8.20
CA GLU A 48 14.71 6.20 8.47
C GLU A 48 15.15 5.05 9.37
N SER A 49 16.38 4.59 9.17
CA SER A 49 17.05 3.60 9.99
C SER A 49 18.50 4.04 10.22
N ALA A 50 18.87 4.24 11.48
CA ALA A 50 20.20 4.68 11.86
C ALA A 50 20.79 3.82 12.98
N PRO A 51 22.11 3.57 12.99
CA PRO A 51 22.77 2.93 14.14
C PRO A 51 22.56 3.72 15.42
N VAL A 52 22.29 3.06 16.56
CA VAL A 52 22.10 3.71 17.87
C VAL A 52 23.27 4.61 18.24
N ALA A 53 24.50 4.27 17.82
CA ALA A 53 25.68 5.08 18.10
C ALA A 53 25.59 6.51 17.55
N LYS A 54 24.94 6.69 16.41
CA LYS A 54 24.72 8.01 15.77
C LYS A 54 23.57 8.80 16.39
N SER A 55 22.64 8.13 17.05
CA SER A 55 21.40 8.73 17.58
C SER A 55 21.44 8.95 19.11
N LYS A 56 22.54 8.58 19.79
CA LYS A 56 22.62 8.65 21.26
C LYS A 56 22.35 10.04 21.84
N ALA A 57 22.84 11.09 21.23
CA ALA A 57 22.64 12.45 21.70
C ALA A 57 21.16 12.89 21.58
N ALA A 58 20.52 12.60 20.45
CA ALA A 58 19.11 12.88 20.22
C ALA A 58 18.19 12.10 21.17
N LEU A 59 18.52 10.83 21.43
CA LEU A 59 17.76 9.97 22.36
C LEU A 59 17.88 10.38 23.82
N LYS A 60 19.04 10.93 24.26
CA LYS A 60 19.22 11.41 25.63
C LYS A 60 18.40 12.68 25.93
N ASN A 61 18.17 13.51 24.94
CA ASN A 61 17.45 14.78 25.06
C ASN A 61 15.95 14.65 24.72
N ALA A 62 15.47 13.44 24.46
CA ALA A 62 14.08 13.21 24.10
C ALA A 62 13.23 13.01 25.36
N ASP A 63 12.18 13.81 25.52
CA ASP A 63 11.19 13.73 26.61
C ASP A 63 10.24 12.54 26.50
N PHE A 64 10.59 11.53 25.68
CA PHE A 64 9.73 10.35 25.44
C PHE A 64 10.51 9.04 25.57
N SER A 65 9.81 8.00 26.02
CA SER A 65 10.38 6.65 26.08
C SER A 65 10.32 5.95 24.72
N VAL A 66 11.49 5.65 24.16
CA VAL A 66 11.59 4.89 22.89
C VAL A 66 11.21 3.44 23.13
N ARG A 67 10.19 2.95 22.41
CA ARG A 67 9.72 1.57 22.54
C ARG A 67 10.53 0.60 21.68
N LYS A 68 10.69 -0.63 22.18
CA LYS A 68 11.40 -1.68 21.47
C LYS A 68 10.46 -2.42 20.50
N ILE A 69 10.94 -2.65 19.28
CA ILE A 69 10.30 -3.54 18.33
C ILE A 69 10.86 -4.95 18.49
N HIS A 70 9.98 -5.92 18.73
CA HIS A 70 10.34 -7.32 18.94
C HIS A 70 10.29 -8.15 17.65
N SER A 71 9.36 -7.82 16.73
CA SER A 71 9.21 -8.48 15.44
C SER A 71 9.91 -7.69 14.35
N ALA A 72 10.72 -8.36 13.55
CA ALA A 72 11.39 -7.73 12.39
C ALA A 72 10.83 -8.26 11.07
N LYS A 73 9.61 -8.79 11.08
CA LYS A 73 8.93 -9.19 9.84
C LYS A 73 8.46 -7.93 9.15
N GLY A 74 9.17 -7.53 8.10
CA GLY A 74 8.84 -6.38 7.29
C GLY A 74 9.06 -6.68 5.83
N ALA A 75 8.41 -5.92 4.96
CA ALA A 75 8.55 -6.08 3.53
C ALA A 75 8.40 -4.74 2.79
N HIS A 76 9.04 -4.62 1.65
CA HIS A 76 8.85 -3.52 0.72
C HIS A 76 7.57 -3.74 -0.08
N LEU A 77 6.43 -3.36 0.50
CA LEU A 77 5.12 -3.51 -0.13
C LEU A 77 4.78 -2.33 -1.05
N LEU A 78 5.22 -1.14 -0.70
CA LEU A 78 4.80 0.11 -1.34
C LEU A 78 5.84 0.57 -2.36
N SER A 79 5.42 0.72 -3.61
CA SER A 79 6.31 1.20 -4.67
C SER A 79 6.65 2.69 -4.49
N PRO A 80 7.80 3.17 -5.00
CA PRO A 80 8.14 4.60 -4.96
C PRO A 80 7.10 5.49 -5.67
N ALA A 81 6.46 4.98 -6.72
CA ALA A 81 5.39 5.70 -7.43
C ALA A 81 4.15 5.86 -6.55
N PHE A 82 3.72 4.78 -5.88
CA PHE A 82 2.63 4.82 -4.92
C PHE A 82 2.92 5.79 -3.76
N MET A 83 4.12 5.77 -3.22
CA MET A 83 4.53 6.66 -2.13
C MET A 83 4.51 8.13 -2.54
N ARG A 84 4.93 8.46 -3.78
CA ARG A 84 4.81 9.84 -4.30
C ARG A 84 3.34 10.26 -4.42
N ALA A 85 2.47 9.38 -4.92
CA ALA A 85 1.04 9.65 -5.02
C ALA A 85 0.40 9.82 -3.64
N ALA A 86 0.73 8.96 -2.67
CA ALA A 86 0.23 9.04 -1.30
C ALA A 86 0.63 10.35 -0.61
N ARG A 87 1.88 10.81 -0.77
CA ARG A 87 2.34 12.11 -0.24
C ARG A 87 1.57 13.27 -0.85
N ARG A 88 1.40 13.30 -2.17
CA ARG A 88 0.59 14.33 -2.85
C ARG A 88 -0.85 14.32 -2.37
N SER A 89 -1.43 13.15 -2.16
CA SER A 89 -2.78 13.01 -1.62
C SER A 89 -2.87 13.54 -0.19
N ALA A 90 -1.87 13.26 0.65
CA ALA A 90 -1.80 13.78 2.01
C ALA A 90 -1.76 15.32 2.04
N GLU A 91 -0.92 15.92 1.22
CA GLU A 91 -0.83 17.39 1.05
C GLU A 91 -2.17 17.97 0.57
N TYR A 92 -2.76 17.40 -0.48
CA TYR A 92 -4.02 17.89 -1.06
C TYR A 92 -5.19 17.83 -0.07
N HIS A 93 -5.27 16.78 0.74
CA HIS A 93 -6.35 16.60 1.72
C HIS A 93 -6.04 17.15 3.12
N ALA A 94 -4.90 17.80 3.31
CA ALA A 94 -4.41 18.22 4.63
C ALA A 94 -4.46 17.09 5.67
N ALA A 95 -4.11 15.87 5.25
CA ALA A 95 -4.14 14.65 6.06
C ALA A 95 -2.73 14.13 6.35
N SER A 96 -2.56 13.35 7.42
CA SER A 96 -1.30 12.67 7.67
C SER A 96 -1.05 11.57 6.63
N LEU A 97 0.20 11.33 6.26
CA LEU A 97 0.56 10.26 5.34
C LEU A 97 0.09 8.89 5.86
N GLY A 98 0.16 8.67 7.18
CA GLY A 98 -0.34 7.44 7.81
C GLY A 98 -1.82 7.20 7.58
N SER A 99 -2.66 8.25 7.62
CA SER A 99 -4.09 8.16 7.34
C SER A 99 -4.38 7.84 5.87
N ILE A 100 -3.63 8.43 4.95
CA ILE A 100 -3.74 8.12 3.51
C ILE A 100 -3.34 6.67 3.25
N LEU A 101 -2.23 6.22 3.80
CA LEU A 101 -1.79 4.82 3.68
C LEU A 101 -2.82 3.85 4.26
N PHE A 102 -3.40 4.17 5.42
CA PHE A 102 -4.44 3.36 6.05
C PHE A 102 -5.69 3.22 5.17
N SER A 103 -6.11 4.30 4.52
CA SER A 103 -7.30 4.28 3.65
C SER A 103 -7.05 3.62 2.29
N SER A 104 -5.80 3.64 1.81
CA SER A 104 -5.43 3.17 0.47
C SER A 104 -4.90 1.74 0.44
N VAL A 105 -4.35 1.24 1.56
CA VAL A 105 -3.77 -0.10 1.65
C VAL A 105 -4.62 -0.98 2.56
N PRO A 106 -5.23 -2.05 2.03
CA PRO A 106 -6.02 -2.97 2.86
C PRO A 106 -5.18 -3.58 3.98
N THR A 107 -5.74 -3.65 5.20
CA THR A 107 -5.07 -4.25 6.36
C THR A 107 -4.61 -5.68 6.08
N ALA A 108 -5.38 -6.45 5.29
CA ALA A 108 -4.99 -7.79 4.87
C ALA A 108 -3.70 -7.81 4.02
N ALA A 109 -3.48 -6.80 3.18
CA ALA A 109 -2.24 -6.68 2.41
C ALA A 109 -1.05 -6.35 3.34
N LEU A 110 -1.25 -5.51 4.36
CA LEU A 110 -0.23 -5.22 5.36
C LEU A 110 0.14 -6.45 6.19
N LEU A 111 -0.86 -7.23 6.62
CA LEU A 111 -0.68 -8.46 7.39
C LEU A 111 0.13 -9.51 6.62
N HIS A 112 -0.09 -9.61 5.32
CA HIS A 112 0.58 -10.56 4.44
C HIS A 112 1.71 -9.92 3.59
N ALA A 113 2.19 -8.74 3.99
CA ALA A 113 3.22 -8.02 3.26
C ALA A 113 4.47 -8.86 2.90
N PRO A 114 5.02 -9.71 3.79
CA PRO A 114 6.16 -10.56 3.45
C PRO A 114 5.87 -11.58 2.36
N ASP A 115 4.60 -11.99 2.21
CA ASP A 115 4.18 -12.99 1.22
C ASP A 115 3.83 -12.37 -0.13
N ILE A 116 3.41 -11.10 -0.14
CA ILE A 116 2.90 -10.36 -1.30
C ILE A 116 3.99 -9.49 -1.92
N ALA A 117 4.92 -8.99 -1.10
CA ALA A 117 5.96 -8.10 -1.56
C ALA A 117 6.84 -8.74 -2.64
N PRO A 118 7.25 -7.97 -3.66
CA PRO A 118 8.15 -8.48 -4.70
C PRO A 118 9.44 -8.97 -4.05
N LYS A 119 9.86 -10.17 -4.41
CA LYS A 119 11.07 -10.82 -3.86
C LYS A 119 12.37 -10.10 -4.22
N THR A 120 12.33 -9.22 -5.17
CA THR A 120 13.49 -8.43 -5.62
C THR A 120 13.22 -6.95 -5.39
N PRO A 121 13.88 -6.31 -4.42
CA PRO A 121 13.88 -4.85 -4.34
C PRO A 121 14.66 -4.32 -5.52
N GLY A 122 14.00 -3.66 -6.44
CA GLY A 122 14.67 -3.05 -7.58
C GLY A 122 14.41 -3.73 -8.92
N SER A 123 13.19 -4.07 -9.21
CA SER A 123 12.74 -4.12 -10.60
C SER A 123 13.15 -2.81 -11.27
N LYS A 124 13.96 -2.93 -12.33
CA LYS A 124 14.42 -1.83 -13.19
C LYS A 124 13.33 -0.78 -13.26
N SER A 125 13.67 0.46 -12.93
CA SER A 125 12.76 1.61 -13.03
C SER A 125 11.96 1.46 -14.31
N ALA A 126 10.70 1.08 -14.18
CA ALA A 126 9.82 0.96 -15.32
C ALA A 126 9.86 2.34 -15.99
N LYS A 127 10.30 2.37 -17.24
CA LYS A 127 10.33 3.59 -18.03
C LYS A 127 8.98 4.27 -17.80
N VAL A 128 8.99 5.46 -17.22
CA VAL A 128 7.75 6.21 -16.98
C VAL A 128 7.17 6.47 -18.36
N LEU A 129 6.26 5.61 -18.76
CA LEU A 129 5.48 5.83 -19.98
C LEU A 129 4.64 7.08 -19.73
N ALA A 130 4.65 8.00 -20.68
CA ALA A 130 3.74 9.13 -20.64
C ALA A 130 2.33 8.59 -20.47
N ALA A 131 1.62 9.09 -19.43
CA ALA A 131 0.27 8.64 -19.18
C ALA A 131 -0.67 9.37 -20.16
N ASP A 132 -1.26 8.64 -21.08
CA ASP A 132 -2.37 9.16 -21.86
C ASP A 132 -3.59 9.28 -20.94
N LYS A 133 -4.15 10.49 -20.89
CA LYS A 133 -5.34 10.78 -20.10
C LYS A 133 -6.51 10.92 -21.06
N THR A 134 -7.48 10.03 -20.95
CA THR A 134 -8.71 10.09 -21.73
C THR A 134 -9.90 10.30 -20.79
N ILE A 135 -10.76 11.25 -21.12
CA ILE A 135 -12.03 11.47 -20.43
C ILE A 135 -13.13 10.93 -21.33
N LEU A 136 -13.84 9.91 -20.85
CA LEU A 136 -14.97 9.33 -21.56
C LEU A 136 -16.28 9.78 -20.92
N VAL A 137 -17.05 10.58 -21.66
CA VAL A 137 -18.40 10.98 -21.28
C VAL A 137 -19.39 10.21 -22.16
N SER A 138 -20.10 9.26 -21.58
CA SER A 138 -21.05 8.43 -22.31
C SER A 138 -22.07 7.76 -21.38
N GLU A 139 -23.14 7.25 -21.94
CA GLU A 139 -24.12 6.42 -21.24
C GLU A 139 -23.49 5.14 -20.69
N ARG A 140 -24.11 4.55 -19.64
CA ARG A 140 -23.59 3.35 -18.96
C ARG A 140 -23.30 2.21 -19.93
N VAL A 141 -24.24 1.90 -20.83
CA VAL A 141 -24.08 0.77 -21.78
C VAL A 141 -22.83 0.96 -22.65
N ARG A 142 -22.64 2.14 -23.20
CA ARG A 142 -21.46 2.46 -24.02
C ARG A 142 -20.16 2.43 -23.23
N ARG A 143 -20.20 2.83 -21.94
CA ARG A 143 -19.02 2.73 -21.06
C ARG A 143 -18.62 1.28 -20.80
N VAL A 144 -19.60 0.40 -20.58
CA VAL A 144 -19.35 -1.03 -20.39
C VAL A 144 -18.71 -1.66 -21.63
N ASP A 145 -19.22 -1.33 -22.81
CA ASP A 145 -18.65 -1.80 -24.07
C ASP A 145 -17.22 -1.27 -24.29
N HIS A 146 -16.98 -0.01 -23.94
CA HIS A 146 -15.65 0.55 -23.96
C HIS A 146 -14.68 -0.20 -23.01
N PHE A 147 -15.09 -0.50 -21.78
CA PHE A 147 -14.29 -1.28 -20.84
C PHE A 147 -14.03 -2.70 -21.35
N ARG A 148 -15.00 -3.35 -21.97
CA ARG A 148 -14.80 -4.67 -22.62
C ARG A 148 -13.75 -4.60 -23.72
N ASN A 149 -13.78 -3.57 -24.54
CA ASN A 149 -12.81 -3.38 -25.62
C ASN A 149 -11.41 -3.10 -25.07
N LEU A 150 -11.28 -2.22 -24.06
CA LEU A 150 -10.01 -2.00 -23.35
C LEU A 150 -9.46 -3.28 -22.73
N LEU A 151 -10.34 -4.09 -22.14
CA LEU A 151 -9.95 -5.36 -21.52
C LEU A 151 -9.41 -6.31 -22.59
N ARG A 152 -10.09 -6.49 -23.72
CA ARG A 152 -9.63 -7.34 -24.84
C ARG A 152 -8.29 -6.87 -25.41
N GLU A 153 -8.16 -5.56 -25.64
CA GLU A 153 -6.92 -4.96 -26.14
C GLU A 153 -5.75 -5.16 -25.17
N SER A 154 -5.99 -4.99 -23.87
CA SER A 154 -4.96 -5.15 -22.86
C SER A 154 -4.54 -6.61 -22.70
N PHE A 155 -5.47 -7.55 -22.74
CA PHE A 155 -5.14 -8.98 -22.78
C PHE A 155 -4.30 -9.35 -24.00
N ALA A 156 -4.66 -8.86 -25.18
CA ALA A 156 -3.87 -9.07 -26.40
C ALA A 156 -2.43 -8.55 -26.26
N LYS A 157 -2.25 -7.45 -25.54
CA LYS A 157 -0.94 -6.83 -25.23
C LYS A 157 -0.27 -7.39 -23.97
N LYS A 158 -0.84 -8.41 -23.32
CA LYS A 158 -0.37 -8.97 -22.03
C LYS A 158 -0.19 -7.89 -20.95
N ARG A 159 -1.15 -6.97 -20.85
CA ARG A 159 -1.16 -5.87 -19.87
C ARG A 159 -2.29 -6.09 -18.86
N SER A 160 -2.01 -5.73 -17.60
CA SER A 160 -3.03 -5.69 -16.55
C SER A 160 -3.86 -4.40 -16.65
N ILE A 161 -5.14 -4.50 -16.32
CA ILE A 161 -6.03 -3.34 -16.14
C ILE A 161 -6.46 -3.28 -14.69
N PHE A 162 -6.46 -2.07 -14.15
CA PHE A 162 -7.00 -1.77 -12.84
C PHE A 162 -8.16 -0.78 -12.99
N ILE A 163 -9.36 -1.18 -12.57
CA ILE A 163 -10.59 -0.37 -12.66
C ILE A 163 -11.04 -0.01 -11.25
N MET A 164 -11.13 1.28 -10.97
CA MET A 164 -11.65 1.81 -9.70
C MET A 164 -13.07 2.29 -9.89
N VAL A 165 -13.95 1.94 -8.96
CA VAL A 165 -15.34 2.40 -8.93
C VAL A 165 -15.71 2.89 -7.53
N PRO A 166 -16.65 3.84 -7.40
CA PRO A 166 -16.96 4.50 -6.13
C PRO A 166 -17.58 3.56 -5.08
N SER A 167 -18.30 2.53 -5.51
CA SER A 167 -19.07 1.69 -4.59
C SER A 167 -18.85 0.19 -4.83
N ARG A 168 -19.12 -0.60 -3.78
CA ARG A 168 -19.10 -2.06 -3.84
C ARG A 168 -20.14 -2.59 -4.84
N ILE A 169 -21.32 -1.99 -4.89
CA ILE A 169 -22.40 -2.43 -5.78
C ILE A 169 -21.94 -2.28 -7.22
N GLU A 170 -21.45 -1.12 -7.61
CA GLU A 170 -20.90 -0.88 -8.95
C GLU A 170 -19.72 -1.80 -9.27
N ALA A 171 -18.85 -2.08 -8.29
CA ALA A 171 -17.74 -3.01 -8.48
C ALA A 171 -18.23 -4.41 -8.87
N MET A 172 -19.25 -4.92 -8.20
CA MET A 172 -19.80 -6.25 -8.45
C MET A 172 -20.59 -6.32 -9.75
N GLU A 173 -21.39 -5.28 -10.05
CA GLU A 173 -22.12 -5.18 -11.30
C GLU A 173 -21.15 -5.12 -12.49
N LEU A 174 -20.20 -4.19 -12.46
CA LEU A 174 -19.22 -4.04 -13.52
C LEU A 174 -18.40 -5.32 -13.69
N TYR A 175 -17.96 -5.94 -12.60
CA TYR A 175 -17.25 -7.21 -12.64
C TYR A 175 -18.05 -8.27 -13.41
N SER A 176 -19.33 -8.46 -13.07
CA SER A 176 -20.18 -9.45 -13.72
C SER A 176 -20.42 -9.17 -15.21
N GLU A 177 -20.41 -7.89 -15.60
CA GLU A 177 -20.65 -7.48 -16.97
C GLU A 177 -19.42 -7.62 -17.86
N ILE A 178 -18.22 -7.24 -17.37
CA ILE A 178 -17.02 -7.15 -18.22
C ILE A 178 -16.16 -8.41 -18.21
N THR A 179 -16.29 -9.29 -17.22
CA THR A 179 -15.39 -10.44 -17.05
C THR A 179 -15.92 -11.74 -17.67
N LYS A 180 -17.08 -11.71 -18.33
CA LYS A 180 -17.64 -12.90 -18.97
C LYS A 180 -16.65 -13.58 -19.92
N GLY A 181 -16.30 -14.83 -19.61
CA GLY A 181 -15.34 -15.62 -20.37
C GLY A 181 -13.86 -15.42 -19.98
N VAL A 182 -13.58 -14.54 -19.02
CA VAL A 182 -12.23 -14.28 -18.52
C VAL A 182 -12.17 -14.22 -16.99
N GLU A 183 -13.18 -14.78 -16.32
CA GLU A 183 -13.36 -14.70 -14.86
C GLU A 183 -12.14 -15.21 -14.09
N GLN A 184 -11.44 -16.20 -14.62
CA GLN A 184 -10.25 -16.79 -14.02
C GLN A 184 -9.05 -15.80 -13.92
N TYR A 185 -9.07 -14.74 -14.72
CA TYR A 185 -8.02 -13.71 -14.77
C TYR A 185 -8.45 -12.39 -14.14
N ALA A 186 -9.64 -12.32 -13.55
CA ALA A 186 -10.21 -11.11 -13.02
C ALA A 186 -10.52 -11.22 -11.52
N PHE A 187 -10.32 -10.14 -10.78
CA PHE A 187 -10.57 -10.08 -9.35
C PHE A 187 -11.32 -8.80 -8.98
N ALA A 188 -12.43 -8.95 -8.28
CA ALA A 188 -13.08 -7.82 -7.62
C ALA A 188 -12.55 -7.69 -6.18
N LEU A 189 -11.89 -6.58 -5.86
CA LEU A 189 -11.39 -6.29 -4.52
C LEU A 189 -12.38 -5.33 -3.84
N THR A 190 -13.07 -5.81 -2.80
CA THR A 190 -14.05 -5.03 -2.05
C THR A 190 -13.84 -5.22 -0.55
N GLY A 191 -14.31 -4.26 0.26
CA GLY A 191 -14.22 -4.34 1.71
C GLY A 191 -15.01 -5.48 2.37
N ALA A 192 -15.82 -6.24 1.60
CA ALA A 192 -16.56 -7.39 2.08
C ALA A 192 -15.77 -8.71 2.06
N LEU A 193 -14.60 -8.72 1.42
CA LEU A 193 -13.76 -9.91 1.36
C LEU A 193 -13.15 -10.20 2.73
N SER A 194 -13.02 -11.49 3.05
CA SER A 194 -12.22 -11.91 4.21
C SER A 194 -10.74 -11.52 4.01
N ALA A 195 -10.01 -11.37 5.12
CA ALA A 195 -8.57 -11.08 5.08
C ALA A 195 -7.80 -12.12 4.26
N LYS A 196 -8.15 -13.41 4.42
CA LYS A 196 -7.54 -14.52 3.69
C LYS A 196 -7.78 -14.42 2.17
N GLU A 197 -9.01 -14.11 1.78
CA GLU A 197 -9.36 -13.97 0.36
C GLU A 197 -8.72 -12.74 -0.26
N THR A 198 -8.68 -11.62 0.46
CA THR A 198 -7.98 -10.41 0.02
C THR A 198 -6.49 -10.71 -0.22
N ALA A 199 -5.83 -11.36 0.73
CA ALA A 199 -4.41 -11.73 0.57
C ALA A 199 -4.18 -12.67 -0.62
N ARG A 200 -5.08 -13.66 -0.82
CA ARG A 200 -5.01 -14.57 -1.97
C ARG A 200 -5.09 -13.83 -3.30
N ARG A 201 -6.01 -12.87 -3.42
CA ARG A 201 -6.18 -12.07 -4.64
C ARG A 201 -5.01 -11.15 -4.89
N PHE A 202 -4.47 -10.52 -3.85
CA PHE A 202 -3.26 -9.71 -3.97
C PHE A 202 -2.02 -10.50 -4.40
N LYS A 203 -1.92 -11.78 -4.04
CA LYS A 203 -0.83 -12.66 -4.51
C LYS A 203 -0.95 -13.03 -5.98
N ALA A 204 -2.15 -12.98 -6.53
CA ALA A 204 -2.42 -13.38 -7.91
C ALA A 204 -2.27 -12.20 -8.91
N ILE A 205 -2.14 -10.97 -8.41
CA ILE A 205 -1.89 -9.75 -9.19
C ILE A 205 -0.37 -9.55 -9.38
#